data_ee356f1010847507a4420e5cf003d237
#
_entry.id   ee356f1010847507a4420e5cf003d237
#
_cell.length_a   1.000
_cell.length_b   1.000
_cell.length_c   1.000
_cell.angle_alpha   90.00
_cell.angle_beta   90.00
_cell.angle_gamma   90.00
#
_symmetry.space_group_name_H-M   'P 1'
#
loop_
_entity.id
_entity.type
_entity.pdbx_description
1 polymer ?
#
loop_
_entity_poly.entity_id
_entity_poly.type
_entity_poly.pdbx_seq_one_letter_code
_entity_poly.pdbx_strand_id
1 'polypeptide(L)' 'MNPKDMLSLKEASTYLAMDETTLARLATERRIPSLQHEGSWVFSKKSIDKWRWQQTRRQ' A
#
# COMPACT_ATOMS: atom_id res chain seq x y z
N MET A 1 3.19 -6.95 17.67
CA MET A 1 2.80 -6.55 16.32
C MET A 1 1.33 -6.76 16.08
N ASN A 2 0.71 -5.85 15.43
CA ASN A 2 -0.72 -5.95 15.15
C ASN A 2 -0.96 -6.28 13.69
N PRO A 3 -1.31 -7.52 13.39
CA PRO A 3 -1.51 -7.93 12.00
C PRO A 3 -2.65 -7.20 11.30
N LYS A 4 -3.52 -6.55 12.05
CA LYS A 4 -4.63 -5.83 11.45
C LYS A 4 -4.19 -4.58 10.71
N ASP A 5 -3.01 -4.09 11.02
CA ASP A 5 -2.48 -2.91 10.34
C ASP A 5 -1.73 -3.27 9.07
N MET A 6 -1.52 -4.56 8.84
CA MET A 6 -0.76 -5.00 7.68
C MET A 6 -1.69 -5.59 6.64
N LEU A 7 -1.51 -5.15 5.41
CA LEU A 7 -2.35 -5.59 4.30
C LEU A 7 -1.49 -6.27 3.25
N SER A 8 -2.03 -7.33 2.67
CA SER A 8 -1.37 -7.96 1.53
C SER A 8 -1.62 -7.10 0.30
N LEU A 9 -0.95 -7.43 -0.80
CA LEU A 9 -1.15 -6.71 -2.05
C LEU A 9 -2.63 -6.68 -2.44
N LYS A 10 -3.28 -7.83 -2.34
CA LYS A 10 -4.69 -7.93 -2.69
C LYS A 10 -5.55 -7.10 -1.76
N GLU A 11 -5.28 -7.18 -0.47
CA GLU A 11 -6.06 -6.42 0.51
C GLU A 11 -5.87 -4.93 0.32
N ALA A 12 -4.64 -4.51 0.08
CA ALA A 12 -4.36 -3.11 -0.11
C ALA A 12 -4.98 -2.59 -1.40
N SER A 13 -4.99 -3.40 -2.46
CA SER A 13 -5.61 -2.97 -3.71
C SER A 13 -7.11 -2.75 -3.53
N THR A 14 -7.75 -3.62 -2.78
CA THR A 14 -9.17 -3.46 -2.48
C THR A 14 -9.39 -2.22 -1.61
N TYR A 15 -8.54 -2.05 -0.61
CA TYR A 15 -8.65 -0.92 0.30
C TYR A 15 -8.49 0.42 -0.43
N LEU A 16 -7.59 0.46 -1.40
CA LEU A 16 -7.32 1.68 -2.15
C LEU A 16 -8.12 1.78 -3.44
N ALA A 17 -8.91 0.76 -3.73
CA ALA A 17 -9.74 0.73 -4.94
C ALA A 17 -8.91 0.86 -6.21
N MET A 18 -7.83 0.10 -6.29
CA MET A 18 -6.99 0.09 -7.49
C MET A 18 -6.58 -1.33 -7.84
N ASP A 19 -6.12 -1.52 -9.07
CA ASP A 19 -5.69 -2.83 -9.53
C ASP A 19 -4.45 -3.29 -8.78
N GLU A 20 -4.36 -4.61 -8.58
CA GLU A 20 -3.17 -5.19 -7.96
C GLU A 20 -1.94 -4.90 -8.78
N THR A 21 -2.06 -4.97 -10.10
CA THR A 21 -0.94 -4.71 -10.99
C THR A 21 -0.43 -3.28 -10.83
N THR A 22 -1.35 -2.33 -10.75
CA THR A 22 -0.99 -0.92 -10.56
C THR A 22 -0.33 -0.73 -9.21
N LEU A 23 -0.89 -1.34 -8.17
CA LEU A 23 -0.34 -1.21 -6.83
C LEU A 23 1.05 -1.83 -6.75
N ALA A 24 1.24 -2.99 -7.37
CA ALA A 24 2.54 -3.63 -7.38
C ALA A 24 3.58 -2.76 -8.07
N ARG A 25 3.18 -2.08 -9.14
CA ARG A 25 4.07 -1.18 -9.85
C ARG A 25 4.48 -0.02 -8.95
N LEU A 26 3.52 0.57 -8.26
CA LEU A 26 3.81 1.67 -7.35
C LEU A 26 4.78 1.23 -6.26
N ALA A 27 4.58 0.02 -5.75
CA ALA A 27 5.46 -0.51 -4.72
C ALA A 27 6.88 -0.73 -5.27
N THR A 28 6.97 -1.29 -6.47
CA THR A 28 8.26 -1.53 -7.11
C THR A 28 8.99 -0.23 -7.37
N GLU A 29 8.26 0.80 -7.76
CA GLU A 29 8.85 2.11 -8.04
C GLU A 29 9.03 2.96 -6.80
N ARG A 30 8.67 2.41 -5.64
CA ARG A 30 8.79 3.10 -4.37
C ARG A 30 7.98 4.38 -4.31
N ARG A 31 6.85 4.38 -4.96
CA ARG A 31 5.96 5.53 -4.97
C ARG A 31 4.90 5.44 -3.88
N ILE A 32 4.82 4.30 -3.22
CA ILE A 32 3.87 4.07 -2.15
C ILE A 32 4.60 3.34 -1.02
N PRO A 33 4.32 3.68 0.24
CA PRO A 33 4.94 2.98 1.35
C PRO A 33 4.63 1.50 1.28
N SER A 34 5.66 0.68 1.23
CA SER A 34 5.48 -0.76 1.11
C SER A 34 6.67 -1.47 1.70
N LEU A 35 6.45 -2.73 2.04
CA LEU A 35 7.49 -3.58 2.59
C LEU A 35 7.44 -4.91 1.85
N GLN A 36 8.57 -5.59 1.76
CA GLN A 36 8.60 -6.93 1.23
C GLN A 36 8.84 -7.89 2.36
N HIS A 37 8.05 -8.95 2.39
CA HIS A 37 8.18 -9.98 3.39
C HIS A 37 8.03 -11.32 2.70
N GLU A 38 9.08 -12.12 2.72
CA GLU A 38 9.08 -13.44 2.11
C GLU A 38 8.63 -13.40 0.65
N GLY A 39 9.12 -12.39 -0.07
CA GLY A 39 8.82 -12.27 -1.49
C GLY A 39 7.47 -11.69 -1.81
N SER A 40 6.74 -11.26 -0.81
CA SER A 40 5.41 -10.68 -1.00
C SER A 40 5.39 -9.23 -0.56
N TRP A 41 4.55 -8.45 -1.21
CA TRP A 41 4.36 -7.06 -0.80
C TRP A 41 3.42 -6.99 0.38
N VAL A 42 3.76 -6.16 1.33
CA VAL A 42 2.95 -5.93 2.52
C VAL A 42 2.87 -4.42 2.73
N PHE A 43 1.72 -3.94 3.09
CA PHE A 43 1.49 -2.51 3.27
C PHE A 43 0.96 -2.24 4.66
N SER A 44 1.46 -1.15 5.27
CA SER A 44 0.94 -0.72 6.55
C SER A 44 -0.27 0.17 6.27
N LYS A 45 -1.40 -0.17 6.87
CA LYS A 45 -2.61 0.60 6.68
C LYS A 45 -2.41 2.06 7.05
N LYS A 46 -1.74 2.31 8.15
CA LYS A 46 -1.47 3.67 8.58
C LYS A 46 -0.62 4.41 7.57
N SER A 47 0.39 3.74 7.05
CA SER A 47 1.30 4.37 6.09
C SER A 47 0.59 4.71 4.79
N ILE A 48 -0.24 3.81 4.28
CA ILE A 48 -0.93 4.09 3.03
C ILE A 48 -2.05 5.11 3.22
N ASP A 49 -2.64 5.16 4.41
CA ASP A 49 -3.61 6.21 4.70
C ASP A 49 -2.93 7.57 4.66
N LYS A 50 -1.76 7.67 5.24
CA LYS A 50 -1.02 8.93 5.25
C LYS A 50 -0.60 9.30 3.83
N TRP A 51 -0.14 8.31 3.07
CA TRP A 51 0.26 8.53 1.68
C TRP A 51 -0.93 9.04 0.86
N ARG A 52 -2.07 8.40 1.02
CA ARG A 52 -3.29 8.75 0.31
C ARG A 52 -3.74 10.16 0.67
N TRP A 53 -3.65 10.48 1.95
CA TRP A 53 -4.01 11.80 2.45
C TRP A 53 -3.14 12.87 1.81
N GLN A 54 -1.83 12.62 1.73
CA GLN A 54 -0.90 13.55 1.14
C GLN A 54 -1.18 13.75 -0.35
N GLN A 55 -1.54 12.69 -1.05
CA GLN A 55 -1.88 12.79 -2.45
C GLN A 55 -3.09 13.70 -2.64
N THR A 56 -4.07 13.53 -1.80
CA THR A 56 -5.29 14.33 -1.87
C THR A 56 -5.01 15.79 -1.60
N ARG A 57 -4.16 16.06 -0.64
CA ARG A 57 -3.88 17.44 -0.23
C ARG A 57 -3.08 18.22 -1.24
N ARG A 58 -2.45 17.55 -2.16
CA ARG A 58 -1.61 18.25 -3.13
C ARG A 58 -2.39 19.01 -4.18
N GLN A 59 -3.66 18.88 -4.18
CA GLN A 59 -4.52 19.56 -5.17
C GLN A 59 -4.31 21.05 -5.22
#